data_9321c4a400690730faa0d4c929e5cd28
#
_entry.id   9321c4a400690730faa0d4c929e5cd28
#
_cell.length_a   1.000
_cell.length_b   1.000
_cell.length_c   1.000
_cell.angle_alpha   90.00
_cell.angle_beta   90.00
_cell.angle_gamma   90.00
#
_symmetry.space_group_name_H-M   'P 1'
#
loop_
_entity.id
_entity.type
_entity.pdbx_description
1 polymer ?
#
loop_
_entity_poly.entity_id
_entity_poly.type
_entity_poly.pdbx_seq_one_letter_code
_entity_poly.pdbx_strand_id
1 'polypeptide(L)'
;MLCKDALLRVIQRQTEGLMYHDEMTDYYAFLHLDVLKELHHKQTKEELCALREVKCDYIKTFESLPFYIATDPNVIPIEWKNKTVADVDEASLKILIKDSLAGYLNWEKETCEIYKNMALVFKENMNFYLHRKIGKMIEEVQEEIHCINEMIVDAASYDYCPSYFK
;
A
#
# COMPACT_ATOMS: atom_id res chain seq x y z
N MET A 1 -1.79 -13.18 21.08
CA MET A 1 -0.64 -12.45 20.48
C MET A 1 -0.19 -11.38 21.47
N LEU A 2 1.11 -11.16 21.63
CA LEU A 2 1.63 -10.09 22.48
C LEU A 2 1.64 -8.75 21.74
N CYS A 3 1.53 -7.63 22.46
CA CYS A 3 1.62 -6.28 21.85
C CYS A 3 2.87 -6.09 21.01
N LYS A 4 3.99 -6.68 21.43
CA LYS A 4 5.26 -6.62 20.69
C LYS A 4 5.15 -7.23 19.30
N ASP A 5 4.54 -8.43 19.20
CA ASP A 5 4.36 -9.14 17.93
C ASP A 5 3.36 -8.41 17.03
N ALA A 6 2.29 -7.87 17.63
CA ALA A 6 1.30 -7.08 16.91
C ALA A 6 1.92 -5.83 16.28
N LEU A 7 2.78 -5.11 17.00
CA LEU A 7 3.45 -3.94 16.46
C LEU A 7 4.50 -4.29 15.41
N LEU A 8 5.20 -5.44 15.56
CA LEU A 8 6.08 -5.97 14.50
C LEU A 8 5.29 -6.29 13.23
N ARG A 9 4.08 -6.83 13.33
CA ARG A 9 3.24 -7.10 12.16
C ARG A 9 2.82 -5.81 11.44
N VAL A 10 2.52 -4.73 12.18
CA VAL A 10 2.26 -3.41 11.60
C VAL A 10 3.50 -2.88 10.87
N ILE A 11 4.68 -2.93 11.50
CA ILE A 11 5.96 -2.51 10.89
C ILE A 11 6.24 -3.32 9.62
N GLN A 12 6.02 -4.62 9.65
CA GLN A 12 6.18 -5.49 8.49
C GLN A 12 5.25 -5.05 7.35
N ARG A 13 3.95 -4.87 7.63
CA ARG A 13 2.98 -4.46 6.58
C ARG A 13 3.32 -3.10 5.97
N GLN A 14 3.74 -2.13 6.77
CA GLN A 14 4.19 -0.83 6.25
C GLN A 14 5.46 -0.93 5.41
N THR A 15 6.38 -1.84 5.76
CA THR A 15 7.56 -2.08 4.93
C THR A 15 7.17 -2.71 3.59
N GLU A 16 6.23 -3.65 3.62
CA GLU A 16 5.67 -4.28 2.42
C GLU A 16 4.92 -3.23 1.56
N GLY A 17 4.17 -2.30 2.18
CA GLY A 17 3.51 -1.18 1.51
C GLY A 17 4.49 -0.23 0.83
N LEU A 18 5.56 0.14 1.53
CA LEU A 18 6.63 0.95 0.95
C LEU A 18 7.22 0.30 -0.31
N MET A 19 7.51 -1.00 -0.28
CA MET A 19 8.03 -1.76 -1.42
C MET A 19 7.00 -1.82 -2.56
N TYR A 20 5.73 -2.03 -2.22
CA TYR A 20 4.62 -2.06 -3.18
C TYR A 20 4.53 -0.76 -3.97
N HIS A 21 4.47 0.38 -3.28
CA HIS A 21 4.31 1.68 -3.92
C HIS A 21 5.56 2.11 -4.70
N ASP A 22 6.75 1.75 -4.23
CA ASP A 22 8.01 2.04 -4.91
C ASP A 22 8.09 1.27 -6.25
N GLU A 23 7.79 -0.03 -6.24
CA GLU A 23 7.74 -0.87 -7.44
C GLU A 23 6.70 -0.36 -8.45
N MET A 24 5.51 0.02 -7.98
CA MET A 24 4.45 0.56 -8.84
C MET A 24 4.81 1.93 -9.41
N THR A 25 5.50 2.78 -8.65
CA THR A 25 6.01 4.08 -9.14
C THR A 25 6.93 3.88 -10.34
N ASP A 26 7.91 2.99 -10.23
CA ASP A 26 8.87 2.69 -11.29
C ASP A 26 8.17 2.11 -12.53
N TYR A 27 7.20 1.22 -12.29
CA TYR A 27 6.48 0.57 -13.37
C TYR A 27 5.60 1.54 -14.16
N TYR A 28 4.87 2.42 -13.50
CA TYR A 28 4.07 3.44 -14.16
C TYR A 28 4.93 4.50 -14.85
N ALA A 29 6.10 4.85 -14.29
CA ALA A 29 7.08 5.70 -14.98
C ALA A 29 7.54 5.07 -16.30
N PHE A 30 7.83 3.78 -16.30
CA PHE A 30 8.20 3.02 -17.49
C PHE A 30 7.08 3.02 -18.56
N LEU A 31 5.82 2.96 -18.16
CA LEU A 31 4.65 2.97 -19.04
C LEU A 31 4.16 4.38 -19.43
N HIS A 32 4.81 5.44 -18.94
CA HIS A 32 4.39 6.84 -19.15
C HIS A 32 2.95 7.14 -18.67
N LEU A 33 2.56 6.53 -17.54
CA LEU A 33 1.28 6.74 -16.87
C LEU A 33 1.50 7.67 -15.67
N ASP A 34 1.75 8.95 -15.95
CA ASP A 34 2.25 9.91 -14.96
C ASP A 34 1.29 10.14 -13.78
N VAL A 35 -0.01 10.10 -14.00
CA VAL A 35 -1.01 10.25 -12.93
C VAL A 35 -0.88 9.12 -11.90
N LEU A 36 -0.79 7.87 -12.35
CA LEU A 36 -0.64 6.71 -11.48
C LEU A 36 0.75 6.68 -10.83
N LYS A 37 1.79 7.06 -11.57
CA LYS A 37 3.15 7.21 -11.03
C LYS A 37 3.19 8.20 -9.87
N GLU A 38 2.63 9.40 -10.03
CA GLU A 38 2.62 10.41 -8.97
C GLU A 38 1.81 9.98 -7.75
N LEU A 39 0.69 9.27 -7.97
CA LEU A 39 -0.11 8.69 -6.89
C LEU A 39 0.75 7.77 -6.02
N HIS A 40 1.39 6.75 -6.62
CA HIS A 40 2.20 5.79 -5.88
C HIS A 40 3.48 6.42 -5.30
N HIS A 41 4.10 7.38 -5.99
CA HIS A 41 5.24 8.12 -5.46
C HIS A 41 4.88 8.93 -4.19
N LYS A 42 3.68 9.50 -4.14
CA LYS A 42 3.18 10.17 -2.93
C LYS A 42 3.02 9.15 -1.80
N GLN A 43 2.37 8.01 -2.08
CA GLN A 43 2.18 6.94 -1.10
C GLN A 43 3.51 6.38 -0.58
N THR A 44 4.52 6.19 -1.43
CA THR A 44 5.88 5.78 -0.99
C THR A 44 6.44 6.70 0.10
N LYS A 45 6.23 8.01 -0.04
CA LYS A 45 6.71 8.99 0.96
C LYS A 45 5.91 8.92 2.26
N GLU A 46 4.60 8.78 2.16
CA GLU A 46 3.69 8.67 3.31
C GLU A 46 3.98 7.40 4.11
N GLU A 47 4.11 6.26 3.44
CA GLU A 47 4.50 4.98 4.06
C GLU A 47 5.87 5.03 4.74
N LEU A 48 6.86 5.68 4.13
CA LEU A 48 8.17 5.84 4.76
C LEU A 48 8.10 6.65 6.06
N CYS A 49 7.28 7.71 6.09
CA CYS A 49 7.08 8.51 7.31
C CYS A 49 6.38 7.70 8.38
N ALA A 50 5.28 7.04 8.05
CA ALA A 50 4.50 6.20 8.96
C ALA A 50 5.35 5.04 9.52
N LEU A 51 6.14 4.37 8.67
CA LEU A 51 7.06 3.31 9.09
C LEU A 51 8.10 3.79 10.12
N ARG A 52 8.66 4.98 9.92
CA ARG A 52 9.61 5.57 10.87
C ARG A 52 8.97 5.85 12.21
N GLU A 53 7.76 6.39 12.22
CA GLU A 53 7.01 6.66 13.45
C GLU A 53 6.71 5.38 14.21
N VAL A 54 6.19 4.35 13.55
CA VAL A 54 5.85 3.06 14.19
C VAL A 54 7.09 2.36 14.74
N LYS A 55 8.23 2.43 14.01
CA LYS A 55 9.52 1.93 14.54
C LYS A 55 9.98 2.68 15.79
N CYS A 56 9.82 4.00 15.82
CA CYS A 56 10.11 4.78 17.02
C CYS A 56 9.23 4.37 18.20
N ASP A 57 7.94 4.15 17.97
CA ASP A 57 7.02 3.70 19.02
C ASP A 57 7.37 2.30 19.52
N TYR A 58 7.78 1.40 18.62
CA TYR A 58 8.26 0.08 19.00
C TYR A 58 9.47 0.17 19.95
N ILE A 59 10.48 0.97 19.56
CA ILE A 59 11.71 1.12 20.36
C ILE A 59 11.36 1.73 21.75
N LYS A 60 10.51 2.77 21.78
CA LYS A 60 10.10 3.43 23.03
C LYS A 60 9.28 2.52 23.96
N THR A 61 8.43 1.68 23.36
CA THR A 61 7.51 0.85 24.14
C THR A 61 8.18 -0.42 24.67
N PHE A 62 9.09 -1.01 23.89
CA PHE A 62 9.66 -2.33 24.19
C PHE A 62 11.17 -2.29 24.46
N GLU A 63 11.79 -1.13 24.43
CA GLU A 63 13.23 -0.91 24.68
C GLU A 63 14.12 -1.88 23.88
N SER A 64 13.71 -2.21 22.65
CA SER A 64 14.40 -3.15 21.77
C SER A 64 14.27 -2.73 20.31
N LEU A 65 15.21 -3.16 19.46
CA LEU A 65 15.13 -2.94 18.03
C LEU A 65 14.09 -3.89 17.38
N PRO A 66 13.29 -3.41 16.43
CA PRO A 66 12.39 -4.28 15.69
C PRO A 66 13.19 -5.22 14.77
N PHE A 67 12.94 -6.52 14.89
CA PHE A 67 13.45 -7.52 13.96
C PHE A 67 12.28 -8.19 13.27
N TYR A 68 12.21 -8.06 11.96
CA TYR A 68 11.13 -8.59 11.12
C TYR A 68 11.67 -8.90 9.72
N ILE A 69 10.95 -9.74 9.01
CA ILE A 69 11.20 -10.07 7.61
C ILE A 69 10.00 -9.56 6.82
N ALA A 70 10.23 -8.57 5.93
CA ALA A 70 9.24 -8.14 4.97
C ALA A 70 9.27 -9.07 3.75
N THR A 71 8.10 -9.36 3.22
CA THR A 71 7.96 -10.14 2.00
C THR A 71 7.82 -9.17 0.82
N ASP A 72 8.57 -9.41 -0.25
CA ASP A 72 8.39 -8.67 -1.49
C ASP A 72 6.94 -8.92 -2.00
N PRO A 73 6.13 -7.89 -2.18
CA PRO A 73 4.74 -8.04 -2.60
C PRO A 73 4.57 -8.59 -4.02
N ASN A 74 5.62 -8.53 -4.88
CA ASN A 74 5.61 -9.03 -6.26
C ASN A 74 4.35 -8.60 -7.04
N VAL A 75 4.03 -7.33 -6.98
CA VAL A 75 2.77 -6.78 -7.51
C VAL A 75 2.71 -6.69 -9.02
N ILE A 76 3.87 -6.65 -9.68
CA ILE A 76 3.94 -6.63 -11.14
C ILE A 76 4.03 -8.07 -11.64
N PRO A 77 3.03 -8.54 -12.41
CA PRO A 77 3.07 -9.87 -13.00
C PRO A 77 4.35 -10.08 -13.83
N ILE A 78 4.93 -11.28 -13.76
CA ILE A 78 6.23 -11.59 -14.37
C ILE A 78 6.20 -11.40 -15.90
N GLU A 79 5.07 -11.64 -16.54
CA GLU A 79 4.85 -11.41 -17.96
C GLU A 79 4.96 -9.94 -18.36
N TRP A 80 4.69 -9.01 -17.42
CA TRP A 80 4.85 -7.57 -17.63
C TRP A 80 6.27 -7.10 -17.36
N LYS A 81 6.97 -7.71 -16.40
CA LYS A 81 8.38 -7.38 -16.08
C LYS A 81 9.33 -7.62 -17.27
N ASN A 82 8.96 -8.49 -18.19
CA ASN A 82 9.77 -8.82 -19.37
C ASN A 82 9.36 -8.08 -20.66
N LYS A 83 8.34 -7.20 -20.60
CA LYS A 83 7.90 -6.42 -21.76
C LYS A 83 8.68 -5.12 -21.89
N THR A 84 8.88 -4.68 -23.13
CA THR A 84 9.33 -3.31 -23.44
C THR A 84 8.12 -2.43 -23.72
N VAL A 85 8.30 -1.09 -23.66
CA VAL A 85 7.21 -0.13 -24.00
C VAL A 85 6.64 -0.40 -25.39
N ALA A 86 7.48 -0.84 -26.35
CA ALA A 86 7.05 -1.16 -27.71
C ALA A 86 6.16 -2.41 -27.81
N ASP A 87 6.20 -3.28 -26.79
CA ASP A 87 5.41 -4.53 -26.75
C ASP A 87 4.03 -4.32 -26.10
N VAL A 88 3.75 -3.11 -25.62
CA VAL A 88 2.52 -2.80 -24.87
C VAL A 88 1.60 -1.95 -25.73
N ASP A 89 0.60 -2.58 -26.33
CA ASP A 89 -0.44 -1.89 -27.08
C ASP A 89 -1.49 -1.24 -26.16
N GLU A 90 -2.36 -0.39 -26.73
CA GLU A 90 -3.38 0.32 -25.97
C GLU A 90 -4.36 -0.63 -25.26
N ALA A 91 -4.74 -1.73 -25.89
CA ALA A 91 -5.66 -2.71 -25.30
C ALA A 91 -5.04 -3.37 -24.06
N SER A 92 -3.76 -3.72 -24.16
CA SER A 92 -2.98 -4.28 -23.05
C SER A 92 -2.84 -3.26 -21.92
N LEU A 93 -2.61 -1.97 -22.23
CA LEU A 93 -2.54 -0.90 -21.21
C LEU A 93 -3.87 -0.72 -20.47
N LYS A 94 -5.01 -0.78 -21.15
CA LYS A 94 -6.34 -0.71 -20.51
C LYS A 94 -6.55 -1.84 -19.49
N ILE A 95 -6.20 -3.06 -19.88
CA ILE A 95 -6.27 -4.22 -18.99
C ILE A 95 -5.36 -4.02 -17.78
N LEU A 96 -4.12 -3.60 -18.01
CA LEU A 96 -3.15 -3.36 -16.95
C LEU A 96 -3.64 -2.29 -15.97
N ILE A 97 -4.13 -1.15 -16.45
CA ILE A 97 -4.66 -0.07 -15.58
C ILE A 97 -5.82 -0.61 -14.74
N LYS A 98 -6.75 -1.34 -15.35
CA LYS A 98 -7.89 -1.94 -14.64
C LYS A 98 -7.43 -2.90 -13.54
N ASP A 99 -6.53 -3.83 -13.89
CA ASP A 99 -6.07 -4.87 -12.98
C ASP A 99 -5.21 -4.30 -11.86
N SER A 100 -4.37 -3.30 -12.16
CA SER A 100 -3.53 -2.66 -11.15
C SER A 100 -4.33 -1.81 -10.16
N LEU A 101 -5.35 -1.09 -10.61
CA LEU A 101 -6.26 -0.36 -9.70
C LEU A 101 -7.06 -1.33 -8.81
N ALA A 102 -7.53 -2.45 -9.37
CA ALA A 102 -8.19 -3.50 -8.58
C ALA A 102 -7.22 -4.14 -7.57
N GLY A 103 -5.98 -4.37 -7.97
CA GLY A 103 -4.90 -4.88 -7.11
C GLY A 103 -4.59 -3.91 -5.96
N TYR A 104 -4.49 -2.62 -6.27
CA TYR A 104 -4.27 -1.57 -5.26
C TYR A 104 -5.42 -1.52 -4.25
N LEU A 105 -6.67 -1.52 -4.72
CA LEU A 105 -7.83 -1.58 -3.83
C LEU A 105 -7.81 -2.81 -2.91
N ASN A 106 -7.44 -3.96 -3.44
CA ASN A 106 -7.34 -5.18 -2.64
C ASN A 106 -6.22 -5.09 -1.60
N TRP A 107 -5.06 -4.54 -1.98
CA TRP A 107 -3.94 -4.30 -1.08
C TRP A 107 -4.34 -3.46 0.13
N GLU A 108 -5.04 -2.34 -0.08
CA GLU A 108 -5.48 -1.47 1.00
C GLU A 108 -6.56 -2.10 1.88
N LYS A 109 -7.48 -2.89 1.29
CA LYS A 109 -8.45 -3.66 2.08
C LYS A 109 -7.78 -4.68 3.00
N GLU A 110 -6.77 -5.39 2.51
CA GLU A 110 -5.99 -6.33 3.31
C GLU A 110 -5.21 -5.60 4.42
N THR A 111 -4.60 -4.45 4.11
CA THR A 111 -3.91 -3.59 5.07
C THR A 111 -4.85 -3.15 6.18
N CYS A 112 -6.04 -2.68 5.83
CA CYS A 112 -7.08 -2.30 6.78
C CYS A 112 -7.45 -3.45 7.73
N GLU A 113 -7.64 -4.65 7.21
CA GLU A 113 -7.98 -5.83 8.03
C GLU A 113 -6.82 -6.25 8.95
N ILE A 114 -5.58 -6.18 8.49
CA ILE A 114 -4.41 -6.43 9.34
C ILE A 114 -4.39 -5.42 10.50
N TYR A 115 -4.56 -4.12 10.23
CA TYR A 115 -4.53 -3.09 11.26
C TYR A 115 -5.69 -3.23 12.25
N LYS A 116 -6.91 -3.56 11.82
CA LYS A 116 -8.05 -3.86 12.70
C LYS A 116 -7.75 -5.01 13.66
N ASN A 117 -7.15 -6.09 13.15
CA ASN A 117 -6.77 -7.23 13.97
C ASN A 117 -5.69 -6.85 15.01
N MET A 118 -4.71 -6.03 14.61
CA MET A 118 -3.67 -5.56 15.54
C MET A 118 -4.24 -4.58 16.58
N ALA A 119 -5.18 -3.72 16.20
CA ALA A 119 -5.88 -2.82 17.12
C ALA A 119 -6.62 -3.60 18.22
N LEU A 120 -7.27 -4.73 17.88
CA LEU A 120 -7.90 -5.61 18.86
C LEU A 120 -6.89 -6.16 19.87
N VAL A 121 -5.72 -6.61 19.41
CA VAL A 121 -4.65 -7.10 20.30
C VAL A 121 -4.20 -6.00 21.26
N PHE A 122 -4.02 -4.76 20.82
CA PHE A 122 -3.63 -3.65 21.69
C PHE A 122 -4.73 -3.32 22.71
N LYS A 123 -6.00 -3.38 22.31
CA LYS A 123 -7.15 -3.17 23.19
C LYS A 123 -7.21 -4.25 24.28
N GLU A 124 -7.11 -5.51 23.91
CA GLU A 124 -7.13 -6.65 24.84
C GLU A 124 -5.99 -6.63 25.85
N ASN A 125 -4.81 -6.13 25.44
CA ASN A 125 -3.65 -5.96 26.31
C ASN A 125 -3.62 -4.59 27.03
N MET A 126 -4.72 -3.82 27.00
CA MET A 126 -4.87 -2.50 27.63
C MET A 126 -3.81 -1.47 27.19
N ASN A 127 -3.21 -1.62 26.03
CA ASN A 127 -2.30 -0.64 25.45
C ASN A 127 -3.09 0.40 24.65
N PHE A 128 -3.73 1.32 25.35
CA PHE A 128 -4.61 2.34 24.76
C PHE A 128 -3.87 3.33 23.85
N TYR A 129 -2.58 3.56 24.09
CA TYR A 129 -1.77 4.42 23.23
C TYR A 129 -1.63 3.81 21.82
N LEU A 130 -1.14 2.56 21.72
CA LEU A 130 -0.98 1.87 20.44
C LEU A 130 -2.35 1.61 19.79
N HIS A 131 -3.37 1.26 20.58
CA HIS A 131 -4.72 1.09 20.05
C HIS A 131 -5.23 2.36 19.34
N ARG A 132 -5.07 3.55 19.95
CA ARG A 132 -5.47 4.83 19.35
C ARG A 132 -4.64 5.14 18.10
N LYS A 133 -3.33 4.88 18.15
CA LYS A 133 -2.44 5.13 17.01
C LYS A 133 -2.83 4.29 15.79
N ILE A 134 -3.02 3.00 16.00
CA ILE A 134 -3.46 2.12 14.90
C ILE A 134 -4.88 2.47 14.44
N GLY A 135 -5.75 2.95 15.33
CA GLY A 135 -7.06 3.48 14.96
C GLY A 135 -6.98 4.59 13.92
N LYS A 136 -6.06 5.54 14.08
CA LYS A 136 -5.83 6.60 13.06
C LYS A 136 -5.32 6.04 11.74
N MET A 137 -4.40 5.08 11.77
CA MET A 137 -3.91 4.43 10.54
C MET A 137 -5.05 3.67 9.81
N ILE A 138 -6.00 3.11 10.56
CA ILE A 138 -7.20 2.49 9.97
C ILE A 138 -8.06 3.55 9.26
N GLU A 139 -8.26 4.71 9.87
CA GLU A 139 -9.01 5.83 9.28
C GLU A 139 -8.34 6.29 7.98
N GLU A 140 -7.02 6.49 7.97
CA GLU A 140 -6.22 6.87 6.78
C GLU A 140 -6.37 5.84 5.65
N VAL A 141 -6.20 4.56 5.93
CA VAL A 141 -6.39 3.49 4.92
C VAL A 141 -7.83 3.42 4.41
N GLN A 142 -8.84 3.70 5.25
CA GLN A 142 -10.23 3.75 4.81
C GLN A 142 -10.50 4.93 3.85
N GLU A 143 -9.89 6.08 4.07
CA GLU A 143 -9.93 7.22 3.16
C GLU A 143 -9.27 6.87 1.82
N GLU A 144 -8.12 6.19 1.84
CA GLU A 144 -7.45 5.69 0.62
C GLU A 144 -8.33 4.71 -0.15
N ILE A 145 -8.95 3.73 0.52
CA ILE A 145 -9.90 2.79 -0.09
C ILE A 145 -11.04 3.55 -0.78
N HIS A 146 -11.54 4.62 -0.17
CA HIS A 146 -12.59 5.45 -0.76
C HIS A 146 -12.09 6.15 -2.03
N CYS A 147 -10.94 6.80 -1.97
CA CYS A 147 -10.33 7.49 -3.12
C CYS A 147 -10.03 6.52 -4.28
N ILE A 148 -9.53 5.32 -4.00
CA ILE A 148 -9.26 4.31 -5.03
C ILE A 148 -10.57 3.84 -5.69
N ASN A 149 -11.65 3.64 -4.92
CA ASN A 149 -12.95 3.28 -5.49
C ASN A 149 -13.49 4.39 -6.41
N GLU A 150 -13.37 5.66 -6.04
CA GLU A 150 -13.75 6.79 -6.90
C GLU A 150 -12.91 6.78 -8.19
N MET A 151 -11.59 6.59 -8.08
CA MET A 151 -10.70 6.50 -9.24
C MET A 151 -11.08 5.33 -10.17
N ILE A 152 -11.45 4.17 -9.63
CA ILE A 152 -11.91 3.02 -10.43
C ILE A 152 -13.19 3.35 -11.18
N VAL A 153 -14.16 4.03 -10.53
CA VAL A 153 -15.41 4.44 -11.16
C VAL A 153 -15.14 5.44 -12.29
N ASP A 154 -14.30 6.43 -12.05
CA ASP A 154 -13.91 7.40 -13.05
C ASP A 154 -13.18 6.75 -14.22
N ALA A 155 -12.17 5.93 -13.95
CA ALA A 155 -11.43 5.19 -14.97
C ALA A 155 -12.34 4.33 -15.84
N ALA A 156 -13.33 3.65 -15.23
CA ALA A 156 -14.31 2.83 -15.94
C ALA A 156 -15.19 3.67 -16.87
N SER A 157 -15.54 4.92 -16.50
CA SER A 157 -16.36 5.82 -17.33
C SER A 157 -15.64 6.22 -18.63
N TYR A 158 -14.31 6.17 -18.65
CA TYR A 158 -13.45 6.41 -19.82
C TYR A 158 -12.85 5.12 -20.41
N ASP A 159 -13.44 3.96 -20.10
CA ASP A 159 -12.98 2.63 -20.56
C ASP A 159 -11.49 2.42 -20.29
N TYR A 160 -11.02 2.84 -19.12
CA TYR A 160 -9.60 2.76 -18.69
C TYR A 160 -8.61 3.32 -19.74
N CYS A 161 -9.02 4.37 -20.45
CA CYS A 161 -8.22 4.95 -21.53
C CYS A 161 -6.86 5.44 -21.01
N PRO A 162 -5.72 4.99 -21.57
CA PRO A 162 -4.39 5.38 -21.08
C PRO A 162 -4.13 6.89 -21.13
N SER A 163 -4.77 7.63 -22.04
CA SER A 163 -4.62 9.08 -22.15
C SER A 163 -5.17 9.85 -20.93
N TYR A 164 -6.05 9.22 -20.16
CA TYR A 164 -6.54 9.79 -18.89
C TYR A 164 -5.48 9.77 -17.78
N PHE A 165 -4.49 8.87 -17.88
CA PHE A 165 -3.45 8.64 -16.87
C PHE A 165 -2.05 9.15 -17.30
N LYS A 166 -1.95 9.79 -18.49
CA LYS A 166 -0.70 10.40 -18.99
C LYS A 166 -0.42 11.76 -18.43
#